data_eee516b694dcc11ffca958c5880d7676
#
_entry.id   eee516b694dcc11ffca958c5880d7676
#
_cell.length_a   1.000
_cell.length_b   1.000
_cell.length_c   1.000
_cell.angle_alpha   90.00
_cell.angle_beta   90.00
_cell.angle_gamma   90.00
#
_symmetry.space_group_name_H-M   'P 1'
#
loop_
_entity.id
_entity.type
_entity.pdbx_description
1 polymer ?
#
loop_
_entity_poly.entity_id
_entity_poly.type
_entity_poly.pdbx_seq_one_letter_code
_entity_poly.pdbx_strand_id
1 'polypeptide(L)'
;MPYILPRSFCDTKQNVNIISQASDLKPGSRKVCVAIGMFDGVHLGHQQVIRQTIEDARQHEGIAVAITFDRHPNSVVAPDRNPPLIYSLSQKLRVIESLGIDTTLLIHFDKEFSQIPGEEFIQGLARDCGAIHSLCVGSAFSFGHKRSGNVVLLKRLGQELHFIVHGLASVSLDGRTVSSTRIRESIGAGNLDVASQMLGRTYALAGTVIRGDQFGRQLGFPTANLDPHDLVIPPNGVYAAHAQVQGRFHRAVVNIGTRPTLQNPKPKLQVEAHLLDVSPDLYGQEMEIAFVEKLREEQKFSSTDALQQQIQRDIEAARRLF
;
A
#
# COMPACT_ATOMS: atom_id res chain seq x y z
N MET A 1 -16.53 10.73 16.81
CA MET A 1 -16.85 11.30 15.47
C MET A 1 -17.50 10.20 14.65
N PRO A 2 -18.57 10.46 13.90
CA PRO A 2 -19.16 9.43 13.08
C PRO A 2 -18.13 8.95 12.04
N TYR A 3 -17.97 7.65 11.96
CA TYR A 3 -17.09 6.97 11.00
C TYR A 3 -17.59 7.28 9.59
N ILE A 4 -16.88 8.13 8.87
CA ILE A 4 -17.17 8.37 7.46
C ILE A 4 -16.64 7.15 6.73
N LEU A 5 -17.55 6.28 6.28
CA LEU A 5 -17.22 5.23 5.33
C LEU A 5 -16.37 5.85 4.21
N PRO A 6 -15.21 5.28 3.86
CA PRO A 6 -14.43 5.79 2.75
C PRO A 6 -15.37 5.85 1.54
N ARG A 7 -15.48 7.04 0.92
CA ARG A 7 -16.18 7.18 -0.36
C ARG A 7 -15.65 6.09 -1.27
N SER A 8 -16.55 5.32 -1.85
CA SER A 8 -16.23 4.18 -2.69
C SER A 8 -15.12 4.56 -3.67
N PHE A 9 -13.99 3.84 -3.63
CA PHE A 9 -12.90 3.96 -4.60
C PHE A 9 -13.34 3.57 -6.03
N CYS A 10 -14.62 3.35 -6.25
CA CYS A 10 -15.13 2.61 -7.39
C CYS A 10 -16.06 3.42 -8.33
N ASP A 11 -15.91 4.75 -8.43
CA ASP A 11 -16.76 5.52 -9.37
C ASP A 11 -16.01 6.34 -10.43
N THR A 12 -14.74 6.03 -10.70
CA THR A 12 -14.10 6.50 -11.92
C THR A 12 -13.44 5.31 -12.63
N LYS A 13 -14.11 4.80 -13.66
CA LYS A 13 -13.50 3.97 -14.70
C LYS A 13 -12.54 4.82 -15.53
N GLN A 14 -11.48 5.33 -14.95
CA GLN A 14 -10.28 5.68 -15.69
C GLN A 14 -9.35 4.50 -15.50
N ASN A 15 -9.26 3.61 -16.51
CA ASN A 15 -8.20 2.63 -16.57
C ASN A 15 -6.88 3.41 -16.70
N VAL A 16 -6.19 3.65 -15.59
CA VAL A 16 -4.82 4.17 -15.66
C VAL A 16 -4.00 3.20 -16.50
N ASN A 17 -3.32 3.75 -17.47
CA ASN A 17 -2.44 2.96 -18.32
C ASN A 17 -1.20 2.55 -17.51
N ILE A 18 -1.05 1.25 -17.24
CA ILE A 18 0.14 0.72 -16.58
C ILE A 18 1.07 0.20 -17.68
N ILE A 19 2.27 0.76 -17.76
CA ILE A 19 3.32 0.37 -18.69
C ILE A 19 4.53 -0.18 -17.93
N SER A 20 5.29 -1.06 -18.55
CA SER A 20 6.49 -1.67 -17.96
C SER A 20 7.80 -1.09 -18.50
N GLN A 21 7.75 -0.40 -19.63
CA GLN A 21 8.91 0.24 -20.24
C GLN A 21 8.62 1.71 -20.55
N ALA A 22 9.61 2.58 -20.36
CA ALA A 22 9.47 4.00 -20.62
C ALA A 22 9.18 4.28 -22.12
N SER A 23 9.70 3.45 -23.02
CA SER A 23 9.45 3.51 -24.47
C SER A 23 8.00 3.22 -24.86
N ASP A 24 7.21 2.57 -24.00
CA ASP A 24 5.78 2.34 -24.22
C ASP A 24 4.95 3.62 -24.02
N LEU A 25 5.53 4.62 -23.36
CA LEU A 25 4.92 5.93 -23.23
C LEU A 25 4.92 6.63 -24.60
N LYS A 26 3.75 6.93 -25.11
CA LYS A 26 3.59 7.61 -26.41
C LYS A 26 2.95 8.98 -26.20
N PRO A 27 3.72 9.97 -25.71
CA PRO A 27 3.17 11.26 -25.36
C PRO A 27 2.74 12.09 -26.60
N GLY A 28 3.24 11.74 -27.78
CA GLY A 28 3.09 12.59 -28.98
C GLY A 28 3.82 13.92 -28.79
N SER A 29 3.13 15.03 -28.99
CA SER A 29 3.65 16.39 -28.74
C SER A 29 3.41 16.89 -27.30
N ARG A 30 2.75 16.09 -26.43
CA ARG A 30 2.45 16.50 -25.06
C ARG A 30 3.72 16.45 -24.19
N LYS A 31 3.81 17.37 -23.25
CA LYS A 31 4.84 17.40 -22.23
C LYS A 31 4.65 16.25 -21.23
N VAL A 32 5.74 15.70 -20.72
CA VAL A 32 5.70 14.61 -19.73
C VAL A 32 6.13 15.17 -18.36
N CYS A 33 5.23 15.11 -17.38
CA CYS A 33 5.52 15.46 -15.99
C CYS A 33 5.60 14.18 -15.18
N VAL A 34 6.69 14.01 -14.39
CA VAL A 34 7.06 12.72 -13.79
C VAL A 34 7.16 12.82 -12.29
N ALA A 35 6.50 11.91 -11.57
CA ALA A 35 6.75 11.63 -10.16
C ALA A 35 7.58 10.35 -10.03
N ILE A 36 8.68 10.34 -9.27
CA ILE A 36 9.46 9.12 -9.04
C ILE A 36 9.49 8.78 -7.55
N GLY A 37 9.17 7.53 -7.20
CA GLY A 37 9.24 7.05 -5.83
C GLY A 37 8.88 5.59 -5.65
N MET A 38 9.27 5.01 -4.52
CA MET A 38 8.81 3.68 -4.12
C MET A 38 7.29 3.68 -3.83
N PHE A 39 6.78 4.80 -3.36
CA PHE A 39 5.38 5.06 -3.05
C PHE A 39 4.72 4.00 -2.14
N ASP A 40 5.51 3.34 -1.28
CA ASP A 40 4.95 2.40 -0.32
C ASP A 40 4.03 3.11 0.68
N GLY A 41 2.76 2.66 0.70
CA GLY A 41 1.67 3.27 1.46
C GLY A 41 1.11 4.55 0.83
N VAL A 42 1.70 5.12 -0.21
CA VAL A 42 1.28 6.40 -0.85
C VAL A 42 0.83 7.42 0.19
N HIS A 43 1.67 7.67 1.21
CA HIS A 43 1.40 8.56 2.34
C HIS A 43 1.39 10.04 1.94
N LEU A 44 1.02 10.94 2.85
CA LEU A 44 0.84 12.37 2.55
C LEU A 44 2.03 13.01 1.81
N GLY A 45 3.27 12.65 2.17
CA GLY A 45 4.46 13.12 1.44
C GLY A 45 4.54 12.59 0.00
N HIS A 46 4.16 11.34 -0.24
CA HIS A 46 4.07 10.79 -1.58
C HIS A 46 2.94 11.45 -2.40
N GLN A 47 1.80 11.69 -1.76
CA GLN A 47 0.67 12.38 -2.39
C GLN A 47 1.03 13.80 -2.81
N GLN A 48 1.85 14.51 -2.01
CA GLN A 48 2.34 15.84 -2.36
C GLN A 48 3.17 15.81 -3.66
N VAL A 49 4.08 14.84 -3.79
CA VAL A 49 4.89 14.66 -5.01
C VAL A 49 4.00 14.37 -6.22
N ILE A 50 3.05 13.45 -6.07
CA ILE A 50 2.13 13.07 -7.13
C ILE A 50 1.22 14.24 -7.55
N ARG A 51 0.66 14.98 -6.57
CA ARG A 51 -0.19 16.16 -6.86
C ARG A 51 0.56 17.27 -7.58
N GLN A 52 1.81 17.54 -7.22
CA GLN A 52 2.65 18.49 -7.95
C GLN A 52 2.83 18.07 -9.41
N THR A 53 3.09 16.78 -9.65
CA THR A 53 3.22 16.24 -11.01
C THR A 53 1.94 16.41 -11.85
N ILE A 54 0.78 16.14 -11.22
CA ILE A 54 -0.52 16.33 -11.88
C ILE A 54 -0.78 17.80 -12.18
N GLU A 55 -0.43 18.68 -11.24
CA GLU A 55 -0.58 20.13 -11.43
C GLU A 55 0.29 20.65 -12.56
N ASP A 56 1.58 20.25 -12.61
CA ASP A 56 2.49 20.58 -13.69
C ASP A 56 1.95 20.09 -15.06
N ALA A 57 1.45 18.85 -15.11
CA ALA A 57 0.88 18.29 -16.31
C ALA A 57 -0.34 19.10 -16.79
N ARG A 58 -1.22 19.47 -15.86
CA ARG A 58 -2.40 20.28 -16.17
C ARG A 58 -2.06 21.68 -16.68
N GLN A 59 -1.08 22.34 -16.04
CA GLN A 59 -0.63 23.69 -16.44
C GLN A 59 0.02 23.73 -17.82
N HIS A 60 0.61 22.62 -18.24
CA HIS A 60 1.38 22.54 -19.48
C HIS A 60 0.74 21.65 -20.56
N GLU A 61 -0.55 21.30 -20.41
CA GLU A 61 -1.29 20.41 -21.33
C GLU A 61 -0.55 19.09 -21.59
N GLY A 62 0.13 18.60 -20.53
CA GLY A 62 0.96 17.42 -20.55
C GLY A 62 0.25 16.16 -20.10
N ILE A 63 1.05 15.16 -19.77
CA ILE A 63 0.62 13.91 -19.12
C ILE A 63 1.34 13.73 -17.78
N ALA A 64 0.60 13.31 -16.77
CA ALA A 64 1.13 13.01 -15.46
C ALA A 64 1.53 11.52 -15.37
N VAL A 65 2.81 11.27 -15.14
CA VAL A 65 3.37 9.90 -15.06
C VAL A 65 3.90 9.65 -13.67
N ALA A 66 3.46 8.56 -13.03
CA ALA A 66 4.08 8.06 -11.82
C ALA A 66 5.04 6.90 -12.15
N ILE A 67 6.28 7.00 -11.74
CA ILE A 67 7.28 5.92 -11.85
C ILE A 67 7.44 5.27 -10.49
N THR A 68 7.14 3.98 -10.41
CA THR A 68 7.26 3.18 -9.19
C THR A 68 7.79 1.78 -9.50
N PHE A 69 7.98 0.96 -8.47
CA PHE A 69 8.63 -0.34 -8.57
C PHE A 69 7.68 -1.45 -8.09
N ASP A 70 7.79 -2.63 -8.67
CA ASP A 70 6.96 -3.80 -8.34
C ASP A 70 7.25 -4.34 -6.93
N ARG A 71 8.45 -4.15 -6.42
CA ARG A 71 8.91 -4.59 -5.11
C ARG A 71 9.81 -3.58 -4.42
N HIS A 72 10.01 -3.74 -3.11
CA HIS A 72 10.93 -2.88 -2.37
C HIS A 72 12.38 -3.16 -2.79
N PRO A 73 13.22 -2.13 -3.07
CA PRO A 73 14.62 -2.32 -3.46
C PRO A 73 15.42 -3.23 -2.52
N ASN A 74 15.17 -3.15 -1.21
CA ASN A 74 15.86 -4.00 -0.24
C ASN A 74 15.59 -5.48 -0.43
N SER A 75 14.45 -5.89 -1.02
CA SER A 75 14.22 -7.31 -1.30
C SER A 75 15.26 -7.93 -2.24
N VAL A 76 15.94 -7.08 -3.03
CA VAL A 76 17.01 -7.48 -3.97
C VAL A 76 18.39 -7.15 -3.43
N VAL A 77 18.61 -5.92 -2.92
CA VAL A 77 19.96 -5.45 -2.55
C VAL A 77 20.35 -5.74 -1.10
N ALA A 78 19.40 -5.97 -0.22
CA ALA A 78 19.61 -6.27 1.20
C ALA A 78 18.44 -7.07 1.79
N PRO A 79 18.21 -8.34 1.37
CA PRO A 79 17.03 -9.13 1.76
C PRO A 79 16.82 -9.23 3.28
N ASP A 80 17.90 -9.35 4.05
CA ASP A 80 17.85 -9.42 5.52
C ASP A 80 17.36 -8.11 6.17
N ARG A 81 17.32 -7.01 5.43
CA ARG A 81 16.86 -5.69 5.87
C ARG A 81 15.64 -5.22 5.08
N ASN A 82 14.94 -6.14 4.43
CA ASN A 82 13.72 -5.81 3.69
C ASN A 82 12.59 -5.52 4.68
N PRO A 83 12.06 -4.27 4.76
CA PRO A 83 10.94 -3.99 5.64
C PRO A 83 9.65 -4.59 5.05
N PRO A 84 8.68 -4.98 5.89
CA PRO A 84 7.36 -5.35 5.39
C PRO A 84 6.74 -4.16 4.67
N LEU A 85 5.95 -4.40 3.63
CA LEU A 85 5.28 -3.34 2.88
C LEU A 85 4.05 -2.83 3.65
N ILE A 86 3.68 -1.58 3.41
CA ILE A 86 2.44 -0.99 3.95
C ILE A 86 1.26 -1.43 3.09
N TYR A 87 1.45 -1.46 1.77
CA TYR A 87 0.43 -1.81 0.80
C TYR A 87 0.92 -2.90 -0.16
N SER A 88 0.00 -3.76 -0.57
CA SER A 88 0.20 -4.65 -1.72
C SER A 88 0.43 -3.81 -3.00
N LEU A 89 1.00 -4.43 -4.03
CA LEU A 89 1.19 -3.75 -5.30
C LEU A 89 -0.13 -3.24 -5.88
N SER A 90 -1.17 -4.07 -5.83
CA SER A 90 -2.51 -3.73 -6.31
C SER A 90 -3.11 -2.53 -5.56
N GLN A 91 -3.01 -2.51 -4.21
CA GLN A 91 -3.45 -1.35 -3.41
C GLN A 91 -2.66 -0.08 -3.77
N LYS A 92 -1.34 -0.18 -3.88
CA LYS A 92 -0.49 0.95 -4.24
C LYS A 92 -0.89 1.56 -5.58
N LEU A 93 -1.08 0.73 -6.60
CA LEU A 93 -1.46 1.16 -7.94
C LEU A 93 -2.86 1.81 -7.95
N ARG A 94 -3.85 1.21 -7.28
CA ARG A 94 -5.20 1.80 -7.14
C ARG A 94 -5.16 3.17 -6.46
N VAL A 95 -4.33 3.34 -5.42
CA VAL A 95 -4.23 4.64 -4.74
C VAL A 95 -3.55 5.68 -5.63
N ILE A 96 -2.49 5.33 -6.36
CA ILE A 96 -1.86 6.24 -7.34
C ILE A 96 -2.88 6.66 -8.41
N GLU A 97 -3.62 5.71 -8.96
CA GLU A 97 -4.71 5.94 -9.92
C GLU A 97 -5.75 6.93 -9.36
N SER A 98 -6.22 6.70 -8.14
CA SER A 98 -7.26 7.53 -7.51
C SER A 98 -6.83 8.99 -7.29
N LEU A 99 -5.54 9.29 -7.33
CA LEU A 99 -5.00 10.64 -7.26
C LEU A 99 -5.08 11.40 -8.60
N GLY A 100 -5.32 10.70 -9.71
CA GLY A 100 -5.47 11.30 -11.04
C GLY A 100 -4.21 11.25 -11.91
N ILE A 101 -3.32 10.29 -11.70
CA ILE A 101 -2.21 10.00 -12.60
C ILE A 101 -2.75 9.42 -13.91
N ASP A 102 -2.21 9.85 -15.06
CA ASP A 102 -2.62 9.36 -16.39
C ASP A 102 -1.96 8.02 -16.73
N THR A 103 -0.71 7.84 -16.36
CA THR A 103 0.07 6.62 -16.65
C THR A 103 0.97 6.28 -15.48
N THR A 104 1.02 4.99 -15.11
CA THR A 104 2.00 4.48 -14.15
C THR A 104 3.03 3.61 -14.88
N LEU A 105 4.30 4.04 -14.85
CA LEU A 105 5.43 3.22 -15.25
C LEU A 105 5.84 2.34 -14.07
N LEU A 106 5.54 1.04 -14.16
CA LEU A 106 5.88 0.05 -13.16
C LEU A 106 7.16 -0.67 -13.54
N ILE A 107 8.26 -0.28 -12.90
CA ILE A 107 9.58 -0.86 -13.16
C ILE A 107 9.75 -2.16 -12.38
N HIS A 108 10.18 -3.22 -13.06
CA HIS A 108 10.64 -4.42 -12.40
C HIS A 108 11.99 -4.18 -11.74
N PHE A 109 12.05 -4.29 -10.41
CA PHE A 109 13.27 -4.06 -9.66
C PHE A 109 14.00 -5.38 -9.39
N ASP A 110 14.99 -5.68 -10.20
CA ASP A 110 15.83 -6.86 -10.07
C ASP A 110 17.31 -6.50 -9.80
N LYS A 111 18.16 -7.50 -9.81
CA LYS A 111 19.59 -7.33 -9.57
C LYS A 111 20.26 -6.52 -10.68
N GLU A 112 19.86 -6.69 -11.93
CA GLU A 112 20.40 -5.97 -13.08
C GLU A 112 20.05 -4.49 -12.99
N PHE A 113 18.76 -4.17 -12.80
CA PHE A 113 18.31 -2.81 -12.60
C PHE A 113 18.99 -2.13 -11.41
N SER A 114 19.25 -2.87 -10.31
CA SER A 114 19.89 -2.34 -9.11
C SER A 114 21.34 -1.87 -9.33
N GLN A 115 21.99 -2.26 -10.44
CA GLN A 115 23.34 -1.86 -10.79
C GLN A 115 23.41 -0.58 -11.63
N ILE A 116 22.28 -0.09 -12.13
CA ILE A 116 22.22 1.12 -12.98
C ILE A 116 22.58 2.36 -12.15
N PRO A 117 23.59 3.15 -12.52
CA PRO A 117 23.90 4.42 -11.88
C PRO A 117 22.74 5.41 -11.99
N GLY A 118 22.60 6.31 -11.00
CA GLY A 118 21.50 7.29 -10.99
C GLY A 118 21.49 8.19 -12.23
N GLU A 119 22.64 8.62 -12.70
CA GLU A 119 22.76 9.44 -13.89
C GLU A 119 22.28 8.72 -15.16
N GLU A 120 22.75 7.51 -15.37
CA GLU A 120 22.36 6.66 -16.50
C GLU A 120 20.84 6.37 -16.50
N PHE A 121 20.24 6.11 -15.33
CA PHE A 121 18.80 5.92 -15.19
C PHE A 121 18.02 7.14 -15.67
N ILE A 122 18.40 8.36 -15.26
CA ILE A 122 17.69 9.59 -15.66
C ILE A 122 17.90 9.92 -17.13
N GLN A 123 19.11 9.72 -17.66
CA GLN A 123 19.39 9.90 -19.09
C GLN A 123 18.58 8.92 -19.94
N GLY A 124 18.47 7.66 -19.49
CA GLY A 124 17.61 6.66 -20.11
C GLY A 124 16.13 7.09 -20.12
N LEU A 125 15.61 7.51 -18.98
CA LEU A 125 14.23 8.02 -18.89
C LEU A 125 13.99 9.22 -19.82
N ALA A 126 14.88 10.21 -19.84
CA ALA A 126 14.75 11.39 -20.69
C ALA A 126 14.74 11.04 -22.18
N ARG A 127 15.56 10.05 -22.58
CA ARG A 127 15.57 9.55 -23.95
C ARG A 127 14.28 8.79 -24.31
N ASP A 128 13.82 7.90 -23.43
CA ASP A 128 12.79 6.93 -23.75
C ASP A 128 11.36 7.46 -23.51
N CYS A 129 11.19 8.38 -22.54
CA CYS A 129 9.90 9.06 -22.30
C CYS A 129 9.62 10.23 -23.28
N GLY A 130 10.62 10.65 -24.07
CA GLY A 130 10.50 11.85 -24.91
C GLY A 130 10.69 13.14 -24.11
N ALA A 131 9.91 14.18 -24.40
CA ALA A 131 10.09 15.52 -23.81
C ALA A 131 9.63 15.58 -22.34
N ILE A 132 10.47 15.17 -21.39
CA ILE A 132 10.24 15.42 -19.96
C ILE A 132 10.24 16.92 -19.72
N HIS A 133 9.15 17.44 -19.16
CA HIS A 133 9.01 18.84 -18.77
C HIS A 133 9.38 19.07 -17.31
N SER A 134 8.88 18.22 -16.39
CA SER A 134 9.20 18.32 -14.97
C SER A 134 9.37 16.94 -14.32
N LEU A 135 10.17 16.91 -13.26
CA LEU A 135 10.44 15.74 -12.45
C LEU A 135 10.27 16.10 -10.98
N CYS A 136 9.30 15.47 -10.31
CA CYS A 136 8.93 15.71 -8.94
C CYS A 136 9.40 14.56 -8.03
N VAL A 137 10.11 14.89 -6.96
CA VAL A 137 10.59 13.93 -5.94
C VAL A 137 10.54 14.55 -4.55
N GLY A 138 10.61 13.73 -3.51
CA GLY A 138 10.85 14.23 -2.15
C GLY A 138 12.28 14.78 -1.99
N SER A 139 12.48 15.77 -1.13
CA SER A 139 13.80 16.41 -0.93
C SER A 139 14.90 15.45 -0.46
N ALA A 140 14.54 14.36 0.22
CA ALA A 140 15.46 13.31 0.68
C ALA A 140 15.57 12.12 -0.30
N PHE A 141 15.05 12.27 -1.52
CA PHE A 141 15.06 11.19 -2.51
C PHE A 141 16.49 10.81 -2.90
N SER A 142 16.78 9.51 -2.87
CA SER A 142 18.05 8.95 -3.34
C SER A 142 17.76 7.69 -4.17
N PHE A 143 18.51 7.49 -5.26
CA PHE A 143 18.27 6.44 -6.23
C PHE A 143 19.56 6.00 -6.93
N GLY A 144 19.43 4.99 -7.80
CA GLY A 144 20.55 4.44 -8.54
C GLY A 144 21.49 3.57 -7.70
N HIS A 145 22.40 2.89 -8.36
CA HIS A 145 23.38 2.00 -7.73
C HIS A 145 24.11 2.71 -6.59
N LYS A 146 24.14 2.08 -5.41
CA LYS A 146 24.78 2.63 -4.18
C LYS A 146 24.33 4.06 -3.83
N ARG A 147 23.08 4.43 -4.18
CA ARG A 147 22.51 5.77 -3.95
C ARG A 147 23.32 6.89 -4.64
N SER A 148 23.86 6.62 -5.84
CA SER A 148 24.65 7.57 -6.62
C SER A 148 23.85 8.78 -7.08
N GLY A 149 22.48 8.69 -7.10
CA GLY A 149 21.57 9.77 -7.47
C GLY A 149 20.90 10.42 -6.25
N ASN A 150 20.72 11.74 -6.32
CA ASN A 150 19.99 12.56 -5.36
C ASN A 150 19.41 13.80 -6.05
N VAL A 151 18.73 14.67 -5.29
CA VAL A 151 18.11 15.91 -5.83
C VAL A 151 19.13 16.86 -6.47
N VAL A 152 20.38 16.89 -5.99
CA VAL A 152 21.44 17.74 -6.56
C VAL A 152 21.81 17.24 -7.96
N LEU A 153 22.02 15.94 -8.11
CA LEU A 153 22.25 15.32 -9.43
C LEU A 153 21.08 15.57 -10.37
N LEU A 154 19.83 15.39 -9.89
CA LEU A 154 18.63 15.65 -10.71
C LEU A 154 18.59 17.08 -11.24
N LYS A 155 18.88 18.08 -10.38
CA LYS A 155 18.91 19.50 -10.80
C LYS A 155 19.97 19.77 -11.84
N ARG A 156 21.17 19.18 -11.72
CA ARG A 156 22.23 19.27 -12.74
C ARG A 156 21.75 18.68 -14.08
N LEU A 157 21.25 17.45 -14.04
CA LEU A 157 20.73 16.80 -15.24
C LEU A 157 19.51 17.54 -15.84
N GLY A 158 18.66 18.14 -14.99
CA GLY A 158 17.56 19.00 -15.45
C GLY A 158 18.03 20.20 -16.27
N GLN A 159 19.14 20.84 -15.89
CA GLN A 159 19.76 21.91 -16.67
C GLN A 159 20.33 21.40 -18.00
N GLU A 160 21.01 20.26 -17.99
CA GLU A 160 21.64 19.65 -19.17
C GLU A 160 20.61 19.11 -20.16
N LEU A 161 19.50 18.50 -19.67
CA LEU A 161 18.48 17.83 -20.45
C LEU A 161 17.18 18.65 -20.59
N HIS A 162 17.19 19.90 -20.12
CA HIS A 162 16.09 20.88 -20.25
C HIS A 162 14.77 20.49 -19.58
N PHE A 163 14.82 19.93 -18.35
CA PHE A 163 13.63 19.71 -17.55
C PHE A 163 13.73 20.36 -16.14
N ILE A 164 12.56 20.69 -15.58
CA ILE A 164 12.44 21.29 -14.25
C ILE A 164 12.49 20.21 -13.17
N VAL A 165 13.15 20.45 -12.03
CA VAL A 165 13.19 19.52 -10.90
C VAL A 165 12.55 20.14 -9.66
N HIS A 166 11.49 19.51 -9.16
CA HIS A 166 10.82 19.83 -7.90
C HIS A 166 11.27 18.86 -6.80
N GLY A 167 12.14 19.33 -5.91
CA GLY A 167 12.53 18.62 -4.68
C GLY A 167 11.63 19.07 -3.52
N LEU A 168 10.55 18.35 -3.25
CA LEU A 168 9.51 18.76 -2.32
C LEU A 168 9.90 18.50 -0.87
N ALA A 169 9.63 19.44 0.02
CA ALA A 169 9.87 19.31 1.44
C ALA A 169 9.03 18.18 2.06
N SER A 170 9.54 17.55 3.12
CA SER A 170 8.82 16.49 3.82
C SER A 170 7.56 17.04 4.50
N VAL A 171 6.46 16.31 4.41
CA VAL A 171 5.25 16.58 5.17
C VAL A 171 5.45 16.16 6.63
N SER A 172 4.99 16.98 7.57
CA SER A 172 5.02 16.69 9.00
C SER A 172 3.61 16.55 9.57
N LEU A 173 3.47 15.65 10.53
CA LEU A 173 2.28 15.46 11.36
C LEU A 173 2.75 15.44 12.81
N ASP A 174 2.15 16.28 13.67
CA ASP A 174 2.53 16.46 15.08
C ASP A 174 4.04 16.76 15.28
N GLY A 175 4.60 17.63 14.43
CA GLY A 175 6.00 18.02 14.49
C GLY A 175 7.00 16.95 14.04
N ARG A 176 6.54 15.80 13.60
CA ARG A 176 7.38 14.67 13.13
C ARG A 176 7.12 14.37 11.65
N THR A 177 8.19 14.09 10.91
CA THR A 177 8.10 13.74 9.49
C THR A 177 7.20 12.53 9.25
N VAL A 178 6.31 12.62 8.27
CA VAL A 178 5.54 11.50 7.73
C VAL A 178 6.46 10.65 6.84
N SER A 179 6.58 9.37 7.15
CA SER A 179 7.41 8.43 6.41
C SER A 179 6.86 7.01 6.46
N SER A 180 7.20 6.18 5.47
CA SER A 180 6.82 4.75 5.46
C SER A 180 7.33 4.00 6.70
N THR A 181 8.52 4.35 7.23
CA THR A 181 9.05 3.75 8.46
C THR A 181 8.15 4.05 9.65
N ARG A 182 7.79 5.31 9.88
CA ARG A 182 6.92 5.71 10.99
C ARG A 182 5.51 5.10 10.87
N ILE A 183 5.00 4.95 9.64
CA ILE A 183 3.71 4.29 9.40
C ILE A 183 3.78 2.81 9.78
N ARG A 184 4.82 2.08 9.38
CA ARG A 184 5.01 0.66 9.77
C ARG A 184 5.11 0.49 11.28
N GLU A 185 5.87 1.35 11.95
CA GLU A 185 5.96 1.38 13.41
C GLU A 185 4.58 1.60 14.06
N SER A 186 3.80 2.54 13.53
CA SER A 186 2.44 2.83 14.03
C SER A 186 1.50 1.64 13.83
N ILE A 187 1.52 0.99 12.67
CA ILE A 187 0.70 -0.20 12.39
C ILE A 187 1.11 -1.35 13.33
N GLY A 188 2.40 -1.66 13.43
CA GLY A 188 2.92 -2.73 14.30
C GLY A 188 2.68 -2.49 15.79
N ALA A 189 2.55 -1.23 16.21
CA ALA A 189 2.16 -0.85 17.58
C ALA A 189 0.65 -0.81 17.81
N GLY A 190 -0.19 -1.02 16.77
CA GLY A 190 -1.65 -0.94 16.87
C GLY A 190 -2.22 0.49 16.81
N ASN A 191 -1.38 1.51 16.58
CA ASN A 191 -1.79 2.91 16.46
C ASN A 191 -2.34 3.19 15.05
N LEU A 192 -3.44 2.52 14.69
CA LEU A 192 -3.98 2.53 13.32
C LEU A 192 -4.55 3.90 12.93
N ASP A 193 -5.06 4.68 13.87
CA ASP A 193 -5.52 6.05 13.63
C ASP A 193 -4.35 6.95 13.22
N VAL A 194 -3.20 6.85 13.90
CA VAL A 194 -2.00 7.63 13.56
C VAL A 194 -1.47 7.21 12.19
N ALA A 195 -1.48 5.91 11.89
CA ALA A 195 -1.13 5.41 10.56
C ALA A 195 -2.07 5.96 9.48
N SER A 196 -3.38 5.94 9.74
CA SER A 196 -4.42 6.46 8.84
C SER A 196 -4.26 7.97 8.58
N GLN A 197 -3.96 8.76 9.62
CA GLN A 197 -3.68 10.19 9.48
C GLN A 197 -2.46 10.45 8.57
N MET A 198 -1.37 9.70 8.76
CA MET A 198 -0.18 9.81 7.91
C MET A 198 -0.42 9.34 6.47
N LEU A 199 -1.31 8.37 6.28
CA LEU A 199 -1.74 7.90 4.97
C LEU A 199 -2.72 8.87 4.29
N GLY A 200 -3.42 9.73 5.07
CA GLY A 200 -4.51 10.60 4.59
C GLY A 200 -5.78 9.81 4.22
N ARG A 201 -5.90 8.58 4.68
CA ARG A 201 -7.04 7.67 4.51
C ARG A 201 -6.98 6.54 5.52
N THR A 202 -8.11 5.85 5.74
CA THR A 202 -8.15 4.69 6.64
C THR A 202 -7.15 3.61 6.17
N TYR A 203 -6.32 3.13 7.10
CA TYR A 203 -5.43 2.00 6.83
C TYR A 203 -6.25 0.74 6.59
N ALA A 204 -5.93 0.01 5.53
CA ALA A 204 -6.53 -1.27 5.22
C ALA A 204 -5.43 -2.31 4.90
N LEU A 205 -5.57 -3.50 5.50
CA LEU A 205 -4.73 -4.65 5.22
C LEU A 205 -5.33 -5.42 4.05
N ALA A 206 -4.58 -5.59 2.97
CA ALA A 206 -4.98 -6.47 1.88
C ALA A 206 -4.43 -7.89 2.06
N GLY A 207 -5.14 -8.85 1.51
CA GLY A 207 -4.65 -10.23 1.41
C GLY A 207 -5.45 -11.04 0.40
N THR A 208 -4.84 -12.10 -0.10
CA THR A 208 -5.54 -13.09 -0.91
C THR A 208 -6.26 -14.07 0.00
N VAL A 209 -7.53 -14.34 -0.28
CA VAL A 209 -8.29 -15.34 0.48
C VAL A 209 -7.80 -16.74 0.10
N ILE A 210 -7.25 -17.44 1.07
CA ILE A 210 -6.71 -18.79 0.92
C ILE A 210 -7.52 -19.82 1.68
N ARG A 211 -7.34 -21.09 1.38
CA ARG A 211 -7.95 -22.19 2.14
C ARG A 211 -7.26 -22.33 3.48
N GLY A 212 -8.03 -22.30 4.57
CA GLY A 212 -7.62 -22.62 5.93
C GLY A 212 -8.20 -23.95 6.40
N ASP A 213 -8.09 -24.23 7.71
CA ASP A 213 -8.53 -25.48 8.34
C ASP A 213 -10.06 -25.61 8.46
N GLN A 214 -10.80 -24.59 8.07
CA GLN A 214 -12.29 -24.52 8.12
C GLN A 214 -12.88 -24.76 9.53
N PHE A 215 -12.07 -24.59 10.59
CA PHE A 215 -12.52 -24.83 11.96
C PHE A 215 -13.64 -23.87 12.37
N GLY A 216 -13.57 -22.60 11.98
CA GLY A 216 -14.65 -21.63 12.21
C GLY A 216 -16.00 -22.06 11.60
N ARG A 217 -15.97 -22.73 10.43
CA ARG A 217 -17.18 -23.26 9.80
C ARG A 217 -17.83 -24.38 10.63
N GLN A 218 -17.03 -25.24 11.26
CA GLN A 218 -17.55 -26.30 12.16
C GLN A 218 -18.21 -25.71 13.41
N LEU A 219 -17.74 -24.53 13.86
CA LEU A 219 -18.30 -23.79 14.97
C LEU A 219 -19.52 -22.92 14.62
N GLY A 220 -19.93 -22.88 13.34
CA GLY A 220 -21.03 -22.04 12.87
C GLY A 220 -20.60 -20.61 12.49
N PHE A 221 -19.32 -20.30 12.53
CA PHE A 221 -18.76 -18.98 12.18
C PHE A 221 -17.73 -19.12 11.04
N PRO A 222 -18.18 -19.26 9.78
CA PRO A 222 -17.26 -19.40 8.65
C PRO A 222 -16.34 -18.19 8.54
N THR A 223 -15.02 -18.43 8.39
CA THR A 223 -14.00 -17.40 8.24
C THR A 223 -13.29 -17.51 6.90
N ALA A 224 -12.97 -16.36 6.30
CA ALA A 224 -12.01 -16.24 5.21
C ALA A 224 -10.61 -16.10 5.81
N ASN A 225 -9.69 -16.97 5.42
CA ASN A 225 -8.28 -16.87 5.80
C ASN A 225 -7.56 -15.99 4.78
N LEU A 226 -6.89 -14.94 5.23
CA LEU A 226 -6.13 -14.05 4.38
C LEU A 226 -4.64 -14.37 4.45
N ASP A 227 -4.01 -14.41 3.29
CA ASP A 227 -2.57 -14.33 3.18
C ASP A 227 -2.18 -12.86 2.91
N PRO A 228 -1.66 -12.15 3.91
CA PRO A 228 -1.25 -10.76 3.74
C PRO A 228 0.13 -10.64 3.09
N HIS A 229 0.75 -11.74 2.67
CA HIS A 229 2.10 -11.78 2.11
C HIS A 229 3.12 -11.05 3.01
N ASP A 230 3.90 -10.13 2.43
CA ASP A 230 4.95 -9.37 3.12
C ASP A 230 4.47 -8.02 3.70
N LEU A 231 3.17 -7.88 4.00
CA LEU A 231 2.64 -6.64 4.56
C LEU A 231 2.90 -6.53 6.06
N VAL A 232 3.04 -5.29 6.54
CA VAL A 232 3.02 -4.99 7.96
C VAL A 232 1.63 -5.27 8.52
N ILE A 233 1.57 -5.97 9.66
CA ILE A 233 0.32 -6.45 10.24
C ILE A 233 0.13 -5.83 11.63
N PRO A 234 -1.09 -5.43 11.99
CA PRO A 234 -1.41 -4.99 13.34
C PRO A 234 -1.15 -6.08 14.39
N PRO A 235 -1.03 -5.72 15.68
CA PRO A 235 -0.86 -6.68 16.75
C PRO A 235 -1.93 -7.76 16.79
N ASN A 236 -1.58 -8.92 17.37
CA ASN A 236 -2.55 -9.99 17.62
C ASN A 236 -3.76 -9.47 18.39
N GLY A 237 -4.92 -10.02 18.10
CA GLY A 237 -6.18 -9.68 18.75
C GLY A 237 -7.39 -9.85 17.85
N VAL A 238 -8.55 -9.54 18.37
CA VAL A 238 -9.82 -9.56 17.66
C VAL A 238 -10.26 -8.12 17.42
N TYR A 239 -10.68 -7.84 16.18
CA TYR A 239 -11.02 -6.50 15.69
C TYR A 239 -12.39 -6.47 15.05
N ALA A 240 -13.13 -5.39 15.28
CA ALA A 240 -14.22 -4.99 14.39
C ALA A 240 -13.61 -4.34 13.14
N ALA A 241 -14.11 -4.68 11.97
CA ALA A 241 -13.56 -4.22 10.70
C ALA A 241 -14.62 -4.16 9.60
N HIS A 242 -14.34 -3.35 8.58
CA HIS A 242 -15.02 -3.45 7.28
C HIS A 242 -14.14 -4.26 6.33
N ALA A 243 -14.70 -5.31 5.74
CA ALA A 243 -14.05 -6.08 4.70
C ALA A 243 -14.59 -5.65 3.33
N GLN A 244 -13.70 -5.30 2.40
CA GLN A 244 -14.06 -5.03 1.01
C GLN A 244 -13.59 -6.17 0.13
N VAL A 245 -14.50 -6.73 -0.65
CA VAL A 245 -14.22 -7.77 -1.64
C VAL A 245 -15.10 -7.55 -2.86
N GLN A 246 -14.54 -7.66 -4.06
CA GLN A 246 -15.26 -7.39 -5.33
C GLN A 246 -16.03 -6.05 -5.35
N GLY A 247 -15.47 -5.02 -4.75
CA GLY A 247 -16.09 -3.68 -4.65
C GLY A 247 -17.26 -3.59 -3.65
N ARG A 248 -17.61 -4.66 -2.93
CA ARG A 248 -18.67 -4.66 -1.91
C ARG A 248 -18.08 -4.59 -0.52
N PHE A 249 -18.73 -3.81 0.36
CA PHE A 249 -18.35 -3.69 1.76
C PHE A 249 -19.21 -4.59 2.63
N HIS A 250 -18.54 -5.29 3.55
CA HIS A 250 -19.16 -6.16 4.55
C HIS A 250 -18.65 -5.80 5.92
N ARG A 251 -19.52 -5.85 6.93
CA ARG A 251 -19.08 -5.79 8.33
C ARG A 251 -18.41 -7.12 8.68
N ALA A 252 -17.33 -7.06 9.45
CA ALA A 252 -16.55 -8.24 9.77
C ALA A 252 -16.00 -8.21 11.21
N VAL A 253 -15.77 -9.39 11.76
CA VAL A 253 -14.90 -9.61 12.92
C VAL A 253 -13.64 -10.29 12.41
N VAL A 254 -12.49 -9.72 12.73
CA VAL A 254 -11.18 -10.19 12.26
C VAL A 254 -10.34 -10.65 13.43
N ASN A 255 -9.83 -11.87 13.36
CA ASN A 255 -8.85 -12.39 14.29
C ASN A 255 -7.46 -12.35 13.65
N ILE A 256 -6.52 -11.69 14.31
CA ILE A 256 -5.08 -11.75 14.00
C ILE A 256 -4.43 -12.53 15.12
N GLY A 257 -3.85 -13.69 14.81
CA GLY A 257 -3.26 -14.55 15.81
C GLY A 257 -2.13 -15.42 15.27
N THR A 258 -1.44 -16.10 16.16
CA THR A 258 -0.36 -17.03 15.82
C THR A 258 -0.76 -18.45 16.20
N ARG A 259 -0.70 -19.38 15.24
CA ARG A 259 -0.88 -20.81 15.52
C ARG A 259 0.46 -21.52 15.62
N PRO A 260 0.71 -22.26 16.71
CA PRO A 260 1.82 -23.23 16.74
C PRO A 260 1.52 -24.33 15.73
N THR A 261 2.41 -24.53 14.75
CA THR A 261 2.33 -25.68 13.85
C THR A 261 3.30 -26.76 14.31
N LEU A 262 2.83 -28.00 14.41
CA LEU A 262 3.66 -29.16 14.82
C LEU A 262 4.86 -29.41 13.89
N GLN A 263 4.82 -28.89 12.68
CA GLN A 263 5.83 -29.12 11.63
C GLN A 263 6.79 -27.96 11.39
N ASN A 264 6.54 -26.79 11.97
CA ASN A 264 7.41 -25.61 11.75
C ASN A 264 7.61 -24.88 13.09
N PRO A 265 8.89 -24.70 13.54
CA PRO A 265 9.18 -24.03 14.81
C PRO A 265 8.80 -22.53 14.83
N LYS A 266 8.52 -21.92 13.67
CA LYS A 266 8.02 -20.53 13.60
C LYS A 266 6.50 -20.55 13.57
N PRO A 267 5.83 -19.96 14.58
CA PRO A 267 4.37 -19.85 14.59
C PRO A 267 3.90 -19.09 13.34
N LYS A 268 2.96 -19.69 12.59
CA LYS A 268 2.39 -19.04 11.41
C LYS A 268 1.36 -18.02 11.86
N LEU A 269 1.57 -16.77 11.45
CA LEU A 269 0.58 -15.71 11.62
C LEU A 269 -0.63 -16.02 10.75
N GLN A 270 -1.82 -15.88 11.31
CA GLN A 270 -3.09 -16.05 10.62
C GLN A 270 -3.94 -14.79 10.73
N VAL A 271 -4.57 -14.40 9.65
CA VAL A 271 -5.57 -13.34 9.60
C VAL A 271 -6.88 -13.99 9.12
N GLU A 272 -7.85 -14.07 10.00
CA GLU A 272 -9.14 -14.71 9.74
C GLU A 272 -10.26 -13.68 9.83
N ALA A 273 -11.04 -13.51 8.77
CA ALA A 273 -12.17 -12.59 8.72
C ALA A 273 -13.48 -13.34 8.67
N HIS A 274 -14.34 -13.16 9.67
CA HIS A 274 -15.72 -13.58 9.66
C HIS A 274 -16.59 -12.43 9.15
N LEU A 275 -17.19 -12.60 7.97
CA LEU A 275 -18.11 -11.62 7.41
C LEU A 275 -19.47 -11.77 8.11
N LEU A 276 -20.00 -10.67 8.64
CA LEU A 276 -21.30 -10.68 9.30
C LEU A 276 -22.42 -10.76 8.25
N ASP A 277 -23.40 -11.62 8.53
CA ASP A 277 -24.65 -11.75 7.76
C ASP A 277 -24.50 -12.32 6.33
N VAL A 278 -23.29 -12.71 5.89
CA VAL A 278 -23.03 -13.29 4.56
C VAL A 278 -21.97 -14.38 4.63
N SER A 279 -22.02 -15.33 3.70
CA SER A 279 -21.02 -16.41 3.58
C SER A 279 -20.74 -16.74 2.12
N PRO A 280 -20.16 -15.79 1.35
CA PRO A 280 -19.84 -16.02 -0.06
C PRO A 280 -18.61 -16.93 -0.22
N ASP A 281 -18.46 -17.53 -1.41
CA ASP A 281 -17.20 -18.17 -1.81
C ASP A 281 -16.21 -17.08 -2.27
N LEU A 282 -15.11 -16.94 -1.54
CA LEU A 282 -14.13 -15.88 -1.71
C LEU A 282 -12.73 -16.39 -2.07
N TYR A 283 -12.54 -17.70 -2.23
CA TYR A 283 -11.20 -18.25 -2.48
C TYR A 283 -10.52 -17.65 -3.73
N GLY A 284 -9.25 -17.30 -3.56
CA GLY A 284 -8.44 -16.70 -4.61
C GLY A 284 -8.71 -15.22 -4.88
N GLN A 285 -9.67 -14.62 -4.18
CA GLN A 285 -10.00 -13.19 -4.32
C GLN A 285 -9.15 -12.34 -3.38
N GLU A 286 -8.86 -11.11 -3.80
CA GLU A 286 -8.28 -10.10 -2.94
C GLU A 286 -9.36 -9.51 -2.02
N MET A 287 -9.07 -9.43 -0.73
CA MET A 287 -9.89 -8.80 0.28
C MET A 287 -9.08 -7.73 1.00
N GLU A 288 -9.69 -6.56 1.20
CA GLU A 288 -9.12 -5.48 2.03
C GLU A 288 -9.90 -5.37 3.34
N ILE A 289 -9.17 -5.29 4.45
CA ILE A 289 -9.71 -5.17 5.81
C ILE A 289 -9.35 -3.80 6.36
N ALA A 290 -10.34 -2.92 6.47
CA ALA A 290 -10.23 -1.64 7.16
C ALA A 290 -10.66 -1.81 8.63
N PHE A 291 -9.71 -1.66 9.55
CA PHE A 291 -9.94 -1.85 10.98
C PHE A 291 -10.72 -0.67 11.56
N VAL A 292 -11.72 -0.99 12.39
CA VAL A 292 -12.55 -0.01 13.10
C VAL A 292 -12.06 0.14 14.54
N GLU A 293 -12.01 -0.98 15.28
CA GLU A 293 -11.62 -0.98 16.68
C GLU A 293 -11.09 -2.35 17.10
N LYS A 294 -10.11 -2.38 18.01
CA LYS A 294 -9.66 -3.62 18.65
C LYS A 294 -10.63 -3.97 19.77
N LEU A 295 -11.30 -5.12 19.65
CA LEU A 295 -12.28 -5.59 20.62
C LEU A 295 -11.62 -6.20 21.85
N ARG A 296 -10.55 -6.98 21.64
CA ARG A 296 -9.79 -7.65 22.71
C ARG A 296 -8.46 -8.22 22.23
N GLU A 297 -7.64 -8.62 23.19
CA GLU A 297 -6.45 -9.42 22.95
C GLU A 297 -6.80 -10.87 22.59
N GLU A 298 -5.85 -11.58 21.96
CA GLU A 298 -5.96 -13.02 21.75
C GLU A 298 -5.95 -13.75 23.10
N GLN A 299 -6.78 -14.79 23.22
CA GLN A 299 -6.85 -15.60 24.46
C GLN A 299 -7.04 -17.07 24.14
N LYS A 300 -6.63 -17.94 25.08
CA LYS A 300 -6.83 -19.38 25.02
C LYS A 300 -8.15 -19.75 25.68
N PHE A 301 -8.85 -20.75 25.15
CA PHE A 301 -10.11 -21.24 25.68
C PHE A 301 -9.97 -22.66 26.21
N SER A 302 -10.65 -22.96 27.30
CA SER A 302 -10.64 -24.27 27.95
C SER A 302 -11.53 -25.31 27.23
N SER A 303 -12.49 -24.86 26.43
CA SER A 303 -13.38 -25.70 25.66
C SER A 303 -13.87 -25.03 24.37
N THR A 304 -14.39 -25.82 23.46
CA THR A 304 -15.03 -25.35 22.21
C THR A 304 -16.25 -24.48 22.50
N ASP A 305 -17.04 -24.83 23.51
CA ASP A 305 -18.22 -24.06 23.91
C ASP A 305 -17.84 -22.67 24.44
N ALA A 306 -16.79 -22.58 25.23
CA ALA A 306 -16.28 -21.30 25.71
C ALA A 306 -15.77 -20.43 24.55
N LEU A 307 -15.13 -21.01 23.54
CA LEU A 307 -14.72 -20.32 22.31
C LEU A 307 -15.95 -19.83 21.53
N GLN A 308 -16.97 -20.68 21.30
CA GLN A 308 -18.19 -20.29 20.60
C GLN A 308 -18.90 -19.12 21.28
N GLN A 309 -19.06 -19.20 22.61
CA GLN A 309 -19.67 -18.09 23.39
C GLN A 309 -18.87 -16.79 23.25
N GLN A 310 -17.54 -16.88 23.24
CA GLN A 310 -16.72 -15.67 23.08
C GLN A 310 -16.83 -15.08 21.67
N ILE A 311 -16.82 -15.92 20.63
CA ILE A 311 -17.03 -15.45 19.25
C ILE A 311 -18.39 -14.73 19.13
N GLN A 312 -19.45 -15.27 19.73
CA GLN A 312 -20.76 -14.62 19.73
C GLN A 312 -20.72 -13.25 20.41
N ARG A 313 -20.02 -13.11 21.56
CA ARG A 313 -19.83 -11.82 22.24
C ARG A 313 -19.04 -10.83 21.38
N ASP A 314 -17.98 -11.30 20.69
CA ASP A 314 -17.18 -10.48 19.80
C ASP A 314 -18.02 -9.94 18.63
N ILE A 315 -18.87 -10.78 18.04
CA ILE A 315 -19.81 -10.39 16.97
C ILE A 315 -20.82 -9.33 17.49
N GLU A 316 -21.38 -9.54 18.69
CA GLU A 316 -22.30 -8.58 19.29
C GLU A 316 -21.61 -7.24 19.61
N ALA A 317 -20.37 -7.28 20.10
CA ALA A 317 -19.58 -6.10 20.35
C ALA A 317 -19.26 -5.36 19.03
N ALA A 318 -18.84 -6.08 17.99
CA ALA A 318 -18.61 -5.49 16.68
C ALA A 318 -19.87 -4.86 16.09
N ARG A 319 -21.03 -5.50 16.21
CA ARG A 319 -22.33 -4.98 15.71
C ARG A 319 -22.73 -3.61 16.32
N ARG A 320 -22.27 -3.33 17.54
CA ARG A 320 -22.52 -2.04 18.22
C ARG A 320 -21.65 -0.90 17.70
N LEU A 321 -20.58 -1.20 16.99
CA LEU A 321 -19.64 -0.23 16.44
C LEU A 321 -19.98 0.20 15.00
N PHE A 322 -20.88 -0.51 14.35
CA PHE A 322 -21.34 -0.26 12.98
C PHE A 322 -22.73 0.39 12.96
#